data_504578c2e505a354ebaefe2a925c9182
#
_entry.id   504578c2e505a354ebaefe2a925c9182
#
_cell.length_a   1.000
_cell.length_b   1.000
_cell.length_c   1.000
_cell.angle_alpha   90.00
_cell.angle_beta   90.00
_cell.angle_gamma   90.00
#
_symmetry.space_group_name_H-M   'P 1'
#
loop_
_entity.id
_entity.type
_entity.pdbx_description
1 polymer ?
#
loop_
_entity_poly.entity_id
_entity_poly.type
_entity_poly.pdbx_seq_one_letter_code
_entity_poly.pdbx_strand_id
1 'polypeptide(L)'
;MRNRLLSLLLLSLYGSMLFAQEPLDINDVERVPLGDFTYQWRNIYDRTPLHGKCRIILSYRSYTIAHFNKDGILDGLYEKYEDNHLVQKLTYVKGILRGKGYEYYTDGTVKKECVWNEQGKIDGLMIEYNRIGRTEWDYKNGEVDGQQRTFDNNGQLITFVSYSKGMQHGPFRIYEEGGTDMPPFIREGYAWGWRGKKGEYKETWALSGKPKCIEHYTEKGEKTGRWQEWDENGKLVREENYTEMPYYSVKFDKNSYSLERYYYNEDLSVKSIQEFYPGTDKIMKEEYNLDFKNFKRDYRQFYEDGTIQEEGHMKGGEVVFAKEYYKNKQLKCVKKIQNVYGYKILTVTELYDESGKPLPIPSGTF
;
A
#
# COMPACT_ATOMS: atom_id res chain seq x y z
N MET A 1 -68.21 36.49 -17.45
CA MET A 1 -67.87 35.11 -16.98
C MET A 1 -67.26 34.20 -18.05
N ARG A 2 -67.32 34.49 -19.35
CA ARG A 2 -66.85 33.64 -20.47
C ARG A 2 -65.33 33.69 -20.70
N ASN A 3 -64.66 34.73 -20.29
CA ASN A 3 -63.20 34.90 -20.54
C ASN A 3 -62.29 34.34 -19.45
N ARG A 4 -62.82 33.96 -18.25
CA ARG A 4 -62.03 33.31 -17.20
C ARG A 4 -61.94 31.80 -17.35
N LEU A 5 -62.92 31.17 -18.02
CA LEU A 5 -62.90 29.75 -18.33
C LEU A 5 -61.90 29.37 -19.44
N LEU A 6 -61.72 30.28 -20.43
CA LEU A 6 -60.73 30.07 -21.51
C LEU A 6 -59.27 30.17 -21.02
N SER A 7 -59.00 31.04 -20.03
CA SER A 7 -57.63 31.16 -19.48
C SER A 7 -57.23 29.99 -18.59
N LEU A 8 -58.17 29.35 -17.89
CA LEU A 8 -57.93 28.14 -17.12
C LEU A 8 -57.74 26.88 -17.97
N LEU A 9 -58.43 26.80 -19.13
CA LEU A 9 -58.23 25.73 -20.10
C LEU A 9 -56.89 25.86 -20.85
N LEU A 10 -56.42 27.07 -21.13
CA LEU A 10 -55.11 27.31 -21.75
C LEU A 10 -53.98 27.07 -20.79
N LEU A 11 -54.09 27.33 -19.47
CA LEU A 11 -53.08 26.99 -18.47
C LEU A 11 -52.98 25.50 -18.19
N SER A 12 -54.08 24.74 -18.31
CA SER A 12 -54.06 23.26 -18.20
C SER A 12 -53.44 22.60 -19.44
N LEU A 13 -53.57 23.24 -20.63
CA LEU A 13 -52.94 22.75 -21.86
C LEU A 13 -51.45 23.07 -21.95
N TYR A 14 -50.93 24.12 -21.28
CA TYR A 14 -49.50 24.43 -21.23
C TYR A 14 -48.73 23.58 -20.25
N GLY A 15 -49.38 23.04 -19.19
CA GLY A 15 -48.77 22.13 -18.23
C GLY A 15 -48.60 20.68 -18.74
N SER A 16 -49.40 20.29 -19.74
CA SER A 16 -49.40 18.92 -20.30
C SER A 16 -48.52 18.72 -21.53
N MET A 17 -47.87 19.76 -22.05
CA MET A 17 -47.04 19.65 -23.27
C MET A 17 -45.59 19.25 -23.02
N LEU A 18 -45.16 19.01 -21.76
CA LEU A 18 -43.77 18.62 -21.44
C LEU A 18 -43.51 17.13 -21.52
N PHE A 19 -44.54 16.27 -21.42
CA PHE A 19 -44.42 14.82 -21.57
C PHE A 19 -45.59 14.30 -22.45
N ALA A 20 -45.25 13.65 -23.55
CA ALA A 20 -46.24 13.06 -24.48
C ALA A 20 -46.89 11.77 -23.91
N GLN A 21 -46.43 11.26 -22.77
CA GLN A 21 -46.94 10.05 -22.13
C GLN A 21 -47.12 10.28 -20.63
N GLU A 22 -48.16 9.61 -20.04
CA GLU A 22 -48.33 9.55 -18.58
C GLU A 22 -47.10 8.86 -17.93
N PRO A 23 -46.72 9.26 -16.71
CA PRO A 23 -45.65 8.58 -15.97
C PRO A 23 -45.96 7.09 -15.79
N LEU A 24 -44.97 6.25 -16.08
CA LEU A 24 -45.05 4.80 -15.93
C LEU A 24 -44.51 4.38 -14.55
N ASP A 25 -45.17 3.43 -13.87
CA ASP A 25 -44.57 2.77 -12.73
C ASP A 25 -43.53 1.75 -13.20
N ILE A 26 -42.41 1.63 -12.51
CA ILE A 26 -41.37 0.65 -12.85
C ILE A 26 -41.91 -0.79 -12.85
N ASN A 27 -42.94 -1.07 -12.02
CA ASN A 27 -43.60 -2.37 -11.97
C ASN A 27 -44.45 -2.69 -13.21
N ASP A 28 -44.78 -1.66 -13.98
CA ASP A 28 -45.54 -1.84 -15.25
C ASP A 28 -44.59 -1.92 -16.45
N VAL A 29 -43.29 -2.00 -16.21
CA VAL A 29 -42.24 -2.04 -17.24
C VAL A 29 -41.36 -3.26 -17.07
N GLU A 30 -41.19 -4.04 -18.15
CA GLU A 30 -40.21 -5.11 -18.17
C GLU A 30 -38.99 -4.78 -19.08
N ARG A 31 -37.85 -5.38 -18.77
CA ARG A 31 -36.63 -5.29 -19.55
C ARG A 31 -36.33 -6.69 -20.15
N VAL A 32 -36.41 -6.78 -21.44
CA VAL A 32 -36.12 -8.03 -22.18
C VAL A 32 -34.71 -7.94 -22.72
N PRO A 33 -33.81 -8.86 -22.35
CA PRO A 33 -32.45 -8.85 -22.86
C PRO A 33 -32.43 -9.15 -24.37
N LEU A 34 -31.63 -8.37 -25.11
CA LEU A 34 -31.40 -8.53 -26.55
C LEU A 34 -30.00 -9.11 -26.87
N GLY A 35 -29.16 -9.29 -25.86
CA GLY A 35 -27.74 -9.62 -25.96
C GLY A 35 -26.86 -8.39 -25.76
N ASP A 36 -25.57 -8.61 -25.59
CA ASP A 36 -24.53 -7.55 -25.43
C ASP A 36 -24.88 -6.45 -24.45
N PHE A 37 -25.49 -6.81 -23.29
CA PHE A 37 -25.94 -5.88 -22.24
C PHE A 37 -27.00 -4.87 -22.69
N THR A 38 -27.62 -5.05 -23.85
CA THR A 38 -28.74 -4.24 -24.33
C THR A 38 -30.08 -4.84 -23.94
N TYR A 39 -31.08 -3.98 -23.73
CA TYR A 39 -32.41 -4.38 -23.29
C TYR A 39 -33.47 -3.65 -24.10
N GLN A 40 -34.54 -4.37 -24.46
CA GLN A 40 -35.81 -3.77 -24.86
C GLN A 40 -36.63 -3.48 -23.61
N TRP A 41 -37.10 -2.25 -23.47
CA TRP A 41 -38.02 -1.82 -22.42
C TRP A 41 -39.41 -1.78 -23.01
N ARG A 42 -40.37 -2.45 -22.37
CA ARG A 42 -41.74 -2.50 -22.83
C ARG A 42 -42.74 -2.59 -21.68
N ASN A 43 -43.99 -2.20 -21.95
CA ASN A 43 -45.08 -2.36 -21.01
C ASN A 43 -45.34 -3.85 -20.75
N ILE A 44 -45.58 -4.26 -19.48
CA ILE A 44 -45.79 -5.67 -19.12
C ILE A 44 -47.15 -6.21 -19.55
N TYR A 45 -48.15 -5.35 -19.70
CA TYR A 45 -49.55 -5.77 -20.00
C TYR A 45 -49.79 -6.05 -21.49
N ASP A 46 -49.43 -5.08 -22.32
CA ASP A 46 -49.69 -5.15 -23.77
C ASP A 46 -48.45 -5.45 -24.61
N ARG A 47 -47.25 -5.56 -23.95
CA ARG A 47 -45.96 -5.84 -24.59
C ARG A 47 -45.50 -4.77 -25.57
N THR A 48 -46.11 -3.59 -25.56
CA THR A 48 -45.69 -2.48 -26.43
C THR A 48 -44.33 -1.94 -26.01
N PRO A 49 -43.37 -1.79 -26.94
CA PRO A 49 -42.09 -1.15 -26.64
C PRO A 49 -42.27 0.33 -26.18
N LEU A 50 -41.53 0.73 -25.17
CA LEU A 50 -41.47 2.15 -24.82
C LEU A 50 -40.79 2.94 -25.93
N HIS A 51 -41.26 4.14 -26.23
CA HIS A 51 -40.66 4.98 -27.25
C HIS A 51 -40.72 6.47 -26.92
N GLY A 52 -39.81 7.22 -27.48
CA GLY A 52 -39.71 8.66 -27.20
C GLY A 52 -39.23 8.95 -25.77
N LYS A 53 -39.66 10.10 -25.23
CA LYS A 53 -39.30 10.55 -23.87
C LYS A 53 -40.29 10.01 -22.85
N CYS A 54 -39.86 9.07 -22.01
CA CYS A 54 -40.70 8.47 -20.97
C CYS A 54 -40.19 8.87 -19.56
N ARG A 55 -41.16 9.12 -18.66
CA ARG A 55 -40.90 9.26 -17.24
C ARG A 55 -41.27 7.96 -16.54
N ILE A 56 -40.31 7.33 -15.86
CA ILE A 56 -40.52 6.05 -15.16
C ILE A 56 -40.32 6.31 -13.67
N ILE A 57 -41.35 6.05 -12.86
CA ILE A 57 -41.32 6.16 -11.41
C ILE A 57 -40.66 4.91 -10.84
N LEU A 58 -39.54 5.06 -10.17
CA LEU A 58 -38.78 3.96 -9.53
C LEU A 58 -39.22 3.74 -8.09
N SER A 59 -39.63 4.81 -7.39
CA SER A 59 -40.18 4.81 -6.03
C SER A 59 -40.86 6.15 -5.76
N TYR A 60 -41.46 6.30 -4.57
CA TYR A 60 -42.11 7.57 -4.17
C TYR A 60 -41.14 8.79 -4.17
N ARG A 61 -39.81 8.56 -4.09
CA ARG A 61 -38.77 9.60 -4.06
C ARG A 61 -37.86 9.62 -5.31
N SER A 62 -38.03 8.66 -6.22
CA SER A 62 -37.08 8.48 -7.33
C SER A 62 -37.79 8.20 -8.63
N TYR A 63 -37.35 8.87 -9.70
CA TYR A 63 -37.83 8.62 -11.06
C TYR A 63 -36.67 8.82 -12.07
N THR A 64 -36.87 8.27 -13.27
CA THR A 64 -36.01 8.53 -14.41
C THR A 64 -36.78 9.19 -15.55
N ILE A 65 -36.09 10.02 -16.32
CA ILE A 65 -36.54 10.48 -17.62
C ILE A 65 -35.57 9.90 -18.65
N ALA A 66 -36.08 9.05 -19.52
CA ALA A 66 -35.26 8.32 -20.47
C ALA A 66 -35.84 8.41 -21.89
N HIS A 67 -34.95 8.42 -22.87
CA HIS A 67 -35.33 8.43 -24.28
C HIS A 67 -35.13 7.03 -24.87
N PHE A 68 -36.19 6.55 -25.56
CA PHE A 68 -36.21 5.23 -26.22
C PHE A 68 -36.45 5.41 -27.73
N ASN A 69 -35.81 4.58 -28.52
CA ASN A 69 -36.14 4.44 -29.93
C ASN A 69 -37.47 3.67 -30.11
N LYS A 70 -37.92 3.50 -31.35
CA LYS A 70 -39.18 2.79 -31.70
C LYS A 70 -39.21 1.31 -31.24
N ASP A 71 -38.07 0.70 -31.03
CA ASP A 71 -37.93 -0.72 -30.63
C ASP A 71 -37.81 -0.87 -29.10
N GLY A 72 -37.99 0.20 -28.30
CA GLY A 72 -37.91 0.17 -26.84
C GLY A 72 -36.49 0.13 -26.29
N ILE A 73 -35.51 0.50 -27.07
CA ILE A 73 -34.09 0.51 -26.67
C ILE A 73 -33.73 1.91 -26.27
N LEU A 74 -32.99 2.08 -25.14
CA LEU A 74 -32.47 3.37 -24.71
C LEU A 74 -31.65 4.02 -25.85
N ASP A 75 -32.05 5.19 -26.29
CA ASP A 75 -31.38 5.92 -27.37
C ASP A 75 -31.58 7.43 -27.16
N GLY A 76 -30.60 8.07 -26.58
CA GLY A 76 -30.61 9.46 -26.18
C GLY A 76 -30.32 9.70 -24.71
N LEU A 77 -30.86 10.76 -24.17
CA LEU A 77 -30.60 11.21 -22.82
C LEU A 77 -31.32 10.34 -21.78
N TYR A 78 -30.61 10.00 -20.70
CA TYR A 78 -31.11 9.36 -19.50
C TYR A 78 -30.79 10.23 -18.31
N GLU A 79 -31.79 10.62 -17.54
CA GLU A 79 -31.67 11.45 -16.33
C GLU A 79 -32.38 10.75 -15.18
N LYS A 80 -31.67 10.59 -14.04
CA LYS A 80 -32.24 10.04 -12.81
C LYS A 80 -32.39 11.15 -11.77
N TYR A 81 -33.52 11.17 -11.11
CA TYR A 81 -33.86 12.11 -10.05
C TYR A 81 -34.14 11.38 -8.74
N GLU A 82 -33.68 11.94 -7.66
CA GLU A 82 -33.99 11.53 -6.28
C GLU A 82 -34.40 12.78 -5.49
N ASP A 83 -35.55 12.71 -4.79
CA ASP A 83 -36.17 13.88 -4.11
C ASP A 83 -36.24 15.13 -5.01
N ASN A 84 -36.54 14.93 -6.27
CA ASN A 84 -36.57 15.96 -7.33
C ASN A 84 -35.21 16.61 -7.67
N HIS A 85 -34.10 16.12 -7.12
CA HIS A 85 -32.75 16.54 -7.52
C HIS A 85 -32.22 15.61 -8.59
N LEU A 86 -31.61 16.19 -9.63
CA LEU A 86 -30.90 15.43 -10.65
C LEU A 86 -29.66 14.78 -10.03
N VAL A 87 -29.59 13.45 -9.99
CA VAL A 87 -28.46 12.71 -9.41
C VAL A 87 -27.60 12.01 -10.45
N GLN A 88 -28.14 11.81 -11.67
CA GLN A 88 -27.38 11.18 -12.76
C GLN A 88 -27.84 11.68 -14.11
N LYS A 89 -26.89 11.89 -15.03
CA LYS A 89 -27.13 12.28 -16.42
C LYS A 89 -26.21 11.51 -17.35
N LEU A 90 -26.78 10.68 -18.21
CA LEU A 90 -26.09 9.77 -19.12
C LEU A 90 -26.64 9.91 -20.54
N THR A 91 -25.85 9.45 -21.52
CA THR A 91 -26.30 9.36 -22.91
C THR A 91 -26.16 7.92 -23.40
N TYR A 92 -27.21 7.41 -24.02
CA TYR A 92 -27.24 6.09 -24.63
C TYR A 92 -27.34 6.21 -26.14
N VAL A 93 -26.69 5.31 -26.86
CA VAL A 93 -26.85 5.13 -28.30
C VAL A 93 -27.12 3.66 -28.54
N LYS A 94 -28.34 3.35 -29.02
CA LYS A 94 -28.78 1.96 -29.26
C LYS A 94 -28.57 0.99 -28.07
N GLY A 95 -28.88 1.49 -26.86
CA GLY A 95 -28.76 0.72 -25.62
C GLY A 95 -27.38 0.74 -24.96
N ILE A 96 -26.37 1.31 -25.60
CA ILE A 96 -24.99 1.38 -25.11
C ILE A 96 -24.68 2.77 -24.60
N LEU A 97 -24.10 2.88 -23.39
CA LEU A 97 -23.59 4.15 -22.84
C LEU A 97 -22.51 4.74 -23.74
N ARG A 98 -22.60 6.03 -24.06
CA ARG A 98 -21.62 6.73 -24.89
C ARG A 98 -21.43 8.18 -24.48
N GLY A 99 -20.23 8.67 -24.73
CA GLY A 99 -19.90 10.09 -24.50
C GLY A 99 -19.79 10.42 -23.02
N LYS A 100 -19.97 11.71 -22.68
CA LYS A 100 -19.87 12.18 -21.29
C LYS A 100 -21.12 11.85 -20.48
N GLY A 101 -20.91 11.47 -19.22
CA GLY A 101 -21.96 11.36 -18.24
C GLY A 101 -21.52 11.85 -16.87
N TYR A 102 -22.52 12.15 -16.06
CA TYR A 102 -22.34 12.85 -14.80
C TYR A 102 -23.17 12.20 -13.69
N GLU A 103 -22.60 12.19 -12.49
CA GLU A 103 -23.32 12.02 -11.23
C GLU A 103 -23.25 13.34 -10.46
N TYR A 104 -24.29 13.65 -9.70
CA TYR A 104 -24.40 14.89 -8.96
C TYR A 104 -24.68 14.63 -7.48
N TYR A 105 -24.24 15.54 -6.64
CA TYR A 105 -24.71 15.66 -5.26
C TYR A 105 -26.11 16.28 -5.23
N THR A 106 -26.79 16.20 -4.10
CA THR A 106 -28.13 16.74 -3.91
C THR A 106 -28.19 18.28 -4.00
N ASP A 107 -27.06 18.95 -3.84
CA ASP A 107 -26.93 20.40 -4.04
C ASP A 107 -26.74 20.78 -5.52
N GLY A 108 -26.71 19.81 -6.43
CA GLY A 108 -26.53 20.01 -7.87
C GLY A 108 -25.07 20.12 -8.33
N THR A 109 -24.10 20.05 -7.41
CA THR A 109 -22.68 20.03 -7.79
C THR A 109 -22.30 18.67 -8.37
N VAL A 110 -21.32 18.67 -9.29
CA VAL A 110 -20.84 17.42 -9.90
C VAL A 110 -20.10 16.60 -8.86
N LYS A 111 -20.51 15.33 -8.71
CA LYS A 111 -19.88 14.33 -7.88
C LYS A 111 -18.89 13.49 -8.70
N LYS A 112 -19.28 13.12 -9.91
CA LYS A 112 -18.46 12.30 -10.81
C LYS A 112 -18.74 12.65 -12.25
N GLU A 113 -17.69 12.65 -13.07
CA GLU A 113 -17.82 12.70 -14.52
C GLU A 113 -16.92 11.63 -15.16
N CYS A 114 -17.38 11.04 -16.24
CA CYS A 114 -16.61 10.08 -17.03
C CYS A 114 -17.07 10.07 -18.49
N VAL A 115 -16.26 9.43 -19.33
CA VAL A 115 -16.51 9.33 -20.77
C VAL A 115 -16.55 7.85 -21.16
N TRP A 116 -17.55 7.44 -21.93
CA TRP A 116 -17.68 6.10 -22.49
C TRP A 116 -17.42 6.11 -23.99
N ASN A 117 -16.68 5.10 -24.45
CA ASN A 117 -16.40 4.85 -25.87
C ASN A 117 -17.58 4.18 -26.59
N GLU A 118 -17.37 3.84 -27.85
CA GLU A 118 -18.38 3.17 -28.69
C GLU A 118 -18.80 1.78 -28.21
N GLN A 119 -17.98 1.11 -27.41
CA GLN A 119 -18.26 -0.19 -26.82
C GLN A 119 -18.91 -0.09 -25.42
N GLY A 120 -19.22 1.11 -24.94
CA GLY A 120 -19.80 1.35 -23.63
C GLY A 120 -18.81 1.15 -22.47
N LYS A 121 -17.53 1.19 -22.73
CA LYS A 121 -16.48 1.14 -21.72
C LYS A 121 -15.98 2.53 -21.40
N ILE A 122 -15.62 2.80 -20.14
CA ILE A 122 -14.98 4.07 -19.77
C ILE A 122 -13.68 4.19 -20.57
N ASP A 123 -13.50 5.35 -21.23
CA ASP A 123 -12.34 5.62 -22.09
C ASP A 123 -12.05 7.12 -22.07
N GLY A 124 -10.92 7.51 -21.49
CA GLY A 124 -10.54 8.88 -21.24
C GLY A 124 -10.53 9.21 -19.74
N LEU A 125 -10.66 10.49 -19.43
CA LEU A 125 -10.58 10.99 -18.06
C LEU A 125 -11.88 10.73 -17.29
N MET A 126 -11.75 10.09 -16.11
CA MET A 126 -12.80 10.04 -15.09
C MET A 126 -12.39 10.89 -13.91
N ILE A 127 -13.29 11.70 -13.37
CA ILE A 127 -13.06 12.59 -12.23
C ILE A 127 -14.12 12.32 -11.16
N GLU A 128 -13.69 12.14 -9.93
CA GLU A 128 -14.54 12.13 -8.75
C GLU A 128 -14.20 13.31 -7.84
N TYR A 129 -15.23 14.05 -7.43
CA TYR A 129 -15.14 15.17 -6.52
C TYR A 129 -15.63 14.76 -5.13
N ASN A 130 -14.93 15.19 -4.10
CA ASN A 130 -15.28 14.95 -2.71
C ASN A 130 -15.01 16.21 -1.85
N ARG A 131 -15.22 16.13 -0.54
CA ARG A 131 -15.09 17.29 0.37
C ARG A 131 -13.65 17.80 0.50
N ILE A 132 -12.64 16.96 0.22
CA ILE A 132 -11.21 17.28 0.38
C ILE A 132 -10.52 17.60 -0.95
N GLY A 133 -11.23 17.51 -2.08
CA GLY A 133 -10.69 17.81 -3.38
C GLY A 133 -11.28 16.93 -4.50
N ARG A 134 -10.43 16.50 -5.42
CA ARG A 134 -10.84 15.59 -6.49
C ARG A 134 -9.79 14.53 -6.77
N THR A 135 -10.24 13.39 -7.31
CA THR A 135 -9.37 12.35 -7.86
C THR A 135 -9.69 12.14 -9.34
N GLU A 136 -8.66 12.07 -10.16
CA GLU A 136 -8.71 11.87 -11.59
C GLU A 136 -8.09 10.53 -11.95
N TRP A 137 -8.65 9.80 -12.92
CA TRP A 137 -8.13 8.53 -13.44
C TRP A 137 -8.14 8.55 -14.96
N ASP A 138 -7.03 8.15 -15.57
CA ASP A 138 -6.94 7.92 -17.00
C ASP A 138 -7.41 6.49 -17.30
N TYR A 139 -8.49 6.35 -18.05
CA TYR A 139 -9.05 5.05 -18.47
C TYR A 139 -8.81 4.80 -19.96
N LYS A 140 -8.59 3.54 -20.30
CA LYS A 140 -8.56 3.07 -21.68
C LYS A 140 -9.32 1.75 -21.79
N ASN A 141 -10.37 1.73 -22.60
CA ASN A 141 -11.22 0.54 -22.83
C ASN A 141 -11.73 -0.14 -21.55
N GLY A 142 -12.05 0.63 -20.50
CA GLY A 142 -12.60 0.15 -19.23
C GLY A 142 -11.58 -0.21 -18.16
N GLU A 143 -10.28 -0.11 -18.45
CA GLU A 143 -9.20 -0.33 -17.48
C GLU A 143 -8.47 0.98 -17.19
N VAL A 144 -7.95 1.13 -15.99
CA VAL A 144 -7.07 2.26 -15.65
C VAL A 144 -5.76 2.08 -16.41
N ASP A 145 -5.45 3.01 -17.33
CA ASP A 145 -4.23 2.97 -18.16
C ASP A 145 -3.71 4.40 -18.35
N GLY A 146 -2.75 4.80 -17.56
CA GLY A 146 -2.25 6.16 -17.40
C GLY A 146 -2.06 6.50 -15.93
N GLN A 147 -2.53 7.66 -15.49
CA GLN A 147 -2.32 8.13 -14.12
C GLN A 147 -3.63 8.26 -13.33
N GLN A 148 -3.56 7.85 -12.07
CA GLN A 148 -4.46 8.33 -11.02
C GLN A 148 -3.81 9.52 -10.35
N ARG A 149 -4.54 10.62 -10.20
CA ARG A 149 -4.07 11.87 -9.57
C ARG A 149 -5.09 12.35 -8.55
N THR A 150 -4.64 12.69 -7.35
CA THR A 150 -5.48 13.29 -6.31
C THR A 150 -5.02 14.70 -6.03
N PHE A 151 -5.97 15.63 -5.99
CA PHE A 151 -5.74 17.04 -5.76
C PHE A 151 -6.54 17.49 -4.53
N ASP A 152 -6.00 18.43 -3.78
CA ASP A 152 -6.73 19.11 -2.71
C ASP A 152 -7.74 20.15 -3.26
N ASN A 153 -8.46 20.83 -2.36
CA ASN A 153 -9.43 21.88 -2.72
C ASN A 153 -8.77 23.13 -3.34
N ASN A 154 -7.45 23.31 -3.19
CA ASN A 154 -6.70 24.41 -3.81
C ASN A 154 -6.16 24.02 -5.19
N GLY A 155 -6.39 22.78 -5.63
CA GLY A 155 -5.89 22.24 -6.88
C GLY A 155 -4.44 21.79 -6.83
N GLN A 156 -3.84 21.68 -5.64
CA GLN A 156 -2.50 21.16 -5.45
C GLN A 156 -2.51 19.63 -5.59
N LEU A 157 -1.58 19.08 -6.38
CA LEU A 157 -1.40 17.65 -6.53
C LEU A 157 -0.82 17.03 -5.24
N ILE A 158 -1.58 16.13 -4.61
CA ILE A 158 -1.20 15.44 -3.38
C ILE A 158 -0.56 14.09 -3.71
N THR A 159 -1.22 13.33 -4.59
CA THR A 159 -0.86 11.95 -4.89
C THR A 159 -0.99 11.69 -6.39
N PHE A 160 -0.05 10.96 -6.96
CA PHE A 160 -0.25 10.31 -8.26
C PHE A 160 0.30 8.89 -8.25
N VAL A 161 -0.34 8.02 -9.02
CA VAL A 161 0.08 6.63 -9.23
C VAL A 161 -0.07 6.30 -10.71
N SER A 162 0.96 5.75 -11.31
CA SER A 162 0.90 5.31 -12.72
C SER A 162 0.40 3.88 -12.83
N TYR A 163 -0.41 3.63 -13.86
CA TYR A 163 -1.00 2.33 -14.17
C TYR A 163 -0.77 1.95 -15.62
N SER A 164 -0.68 0.66 -15.87
CA SER A 164 -0.75 0.07 -17.20
C SER A 164 -1.66 -1.16 -17.15
N LYS A 165 -2.73 -1.15 -17.95
CA LYS A 165 -3.73 -2.25 -18.03
C LYS A 165 -4.25 -2.68 -16.66
N GLY A 166 -4.67 -1.73 -15.84
CA GLY A 166 -5.22 -1.96 -14.51
C GLY A 166 -4.20 -2.26 -13.41
N MET A 167 -2.93 -2.45 -13.72
CA MET A 167 -1.87 -2.71 -12.73
C MET A 167 -1.02 -1.47 -12.51
N GLN A 168 -0.61 -1.24 -11.26
CA GLN A 168 0.35 -0.17 -10.95
C GLN A 168 1.66 -0.42 -11.69
N HIS A 169 2.04 0.49 -12.57
CA HIS A 169 3.25 0.39 -13.38
C HIS A 169 3.72 1.78 -13.79
N GLY A 170 4.90 2.17 -13.34
CA GLY A 170 5.44 3.49 -13.59
C GLY A 170 5.72 4.28 -12.31
N PRO A 171 6.09 5.55 -12.43
CA PRO A 171 6.37 6.39 -11.28
C PRO A 171 5.12 6.65 -10.45
N PHE A 172 5.33 6.78 -9.14
CA PHE A 172 4.28 7.17 -8.20
C PHE A 172 4.81 8.13 -7.14
N ARG A 173 3.90 8.91 -6.59
CA ARG A 173 4.08 9.71 -5.39
C ARG A 173 2.80 9.66 -4.58
N ILE A 174 2.87 9.23 -3.33
CA ILE A 174 1.72 9.03 -2.46
C ILE A 174 1.97 9.75 -1.15
N TYR A 175 1.02 10.60 -0.75
CA TYR A 175 0.98 11.19 0.58
C TYR A 175 0.28 10.22 1.53
N GLU A 176 0.96 9.88 2.63
CA GLU A 176 0.45 9.05 3.72
C GLU A 176 0.18 9.92 4.93
N GLU A 177 -1.04 9.90 5.44
CA GLU A 177 -1.44 10.72 6.59
C GLU A 177 -0.71 10.34 7.90
N GLY A 178 -0.10 9.15 7.92
CA GLY A 178 0.52 8.61 9.13
C GLY A 178 -0.52 7.96 10.06
N GLY A 179 -0.17 7.82 11.32
CA GLY A 179 -1.02 7.21 12.36
C GLY A 179 -0.77 7.85 13.71
N THR A 180 -1.32 7.24 14.77
CA THR A 180 -1.20 7.74 16.17
C THR A 180 0.26 7.94 16.60
N ASP A 181 1.16 7.07 16.12
CA ASP A 181 2.56 7.03 16.55
C ASP A 181 3.56 7.34 15.41
N MET A 182 3.05 7.74 14.23
CA MET A 182 3.87 8.01 13.06
C MET A 182 3.41 9.28 12.34
N PRO A 183 4.28 10.31 12.22
CA PRO A 183 3.99 11.51 11.46
C PRO A 183 3.70 11.22 9.98
N PRO A 184 3.00 12.12 9.27
CA PRO A 184 2.73 11.96 7.86
C PRO A 184 4.01 11.98 7.02
N PHE A 185 4.03 11.22 5.92
CA PHE A 185 5.17 11.10 5.02
C PHE A 185 4.75 10.92 3.56
N ILE A 186 5.68 11.14 2.65
CA ILE A 186 5.49 11.01 1.21
C ILE A 186 6.33 9.83 0.73
N ARG A 187 5.73 8.92 -0.04
CA ARG A 187 6.40 7.82 -0.74
C ARG A 187 6.53 8.14 -2.22
N GLU A 188 7.71 7.96 -2.76
CA GLU A 188 8.04 8.16 -4.17
C GLU A 188 8.84 6.97 -4.71
N GLY A 189 8.62 6.61 -5.97
CA GLY A 189 9.33 5.50 -6.57
C GLY A 189 8.75 5.07 -7.91
N TYR A 190 9.13 3.88 -8.35
CA TYR A 190 8.62 3.25 -9.57
C TYR A 190 7.99 1.89 -9.22
N ALA A 191 6.69 1.74 -9.45
CA ALA A 191 5.99 0.46 -9.35
C ALA A 191 6.18 -0.35 -10.63
N TRP A 192 6.37 -1.67 -10.50
CA TRP A 192 6.60 -2.57 -11.63
C TRP A 192 5.63 -3.75 -11.62
N GLY A 193 4.33 -3.44 -11.65
CA GLY A 193 3.26 -4.42 -11.58
C GLY A 193 3.42 -5.33 -10.37
N TRP A 194 3.19 -6.64 -10.57
CA TRP A 194 3.35 -7.66 -9.53
C TRP A 194 4.81 -7.93 -9.12
N ARG A 195 5.80 -7.42 -9.90
CA ARG A 195 7.24 -7.58 -9.60
C ARG A 195 7.75 -6.63 -8.52
N GLY A 196 6.93 -5.68 -8.07
CA GLY A 196 7.25 -4.78 -6.98
C GLY A 196 7.88 -3.46 -7.42
N LYS A 197 9.04 -3.10 -6.87
CA LYS A 197 9.74 -1.83 -7.09
C LYS A 197 10.95 -2.03 -8.01
N LYS A 198 11.36 -0.98 -8.73
CA LYS A 198 12.65 -0.88 -9.42
C LYS A 198 13.21 0.53 -9.31
N GLY A 199 14.53 0.66 -9.46
CA GLY A 199 15.19 1.96 -9.31
C GLY A 199 15.21 2.44 -7.87
N GLU A 200 15.18 3.74 -7.67
CA GLU A 200 15.15 4.36 -6.35
C GLU A 200 13.73 4.42 -5.80
N TYR A 201 13.55 4.01 -4.56
CA TYR A 201 12.38 4.24 -3.75
C TYR A 201 12.76 5.12 -2.57
N LYS A 202 11.95 6.14 -2.30
CA LYS A 202 12.20 7.13 -1.26
C LYS A 202 10.95 7.40 -0.44
N GLU A 203 11.13 7.54 0.87
CA GLU A 203 10.14 8.13 1.76
C GLU A 203 10.71 9.41 2.38
N THR A 204 9.85 10.40 2.56
CA THR A 204 10.23 11.71 3.10
C THR A 204 9.19 12.11 4.14
N TRP A 205 9.63 12.56 5.33
CA TRP A 205 8.74 13.11 6.34
C TRP A 205 8.05 14.37 5.81
N ALA A 206 6.72 14.35 5.73
CA ALA A 206 5.95 15.39 5.04
C ALA A 206 6.11 16.78 5.67
N LEU A 207 6.20 16.87 6.99
CA LEU A 207 6.30 18.13 7.72
C LEU A 207 7.69 18.76 7.66
N SER A 208 8.76 17.96 7.72
CA SER A 208 10.14 18.44 7.77
C SER A 208 10.86 18.42 6.42
N GLY A 209 10.34 17.67 5.43
CA GLY A 209 11.03 17.43 4.16
C GLY A 209 12.28 16.55 4.26
N LYS A 210 12.63 16.05 5.47
CA LYS A 210 13.79 15.19 5.69
C LYS A 210 13.53 13.77 5.17
N PRO A 211 14.55 13.04 4.70
CA PRO A 211 14.38 11.65 4.29
C PRO A 211 13.92 10.80 5.47
N LYS A 212 13.02 9.83 5.20
CA LYS A 212 12.58 8.78 6.11
C LYS A 212 13.23 7.45 5.72
N CYS A 213 13.19 7.07 4.45
CA CYS A 213 14.00 5.97 3.93
C CYS A 213 14.38 6.18 2.46
N ILE A 214 15.48 5.55 2.06
CA ILE A 214 15.91 5.41 0.66
C ILE A 214 16.27 3.96 0.44
N GLU A 215 15.72 3.37 -0.64
CA GLU A 215 15.94 1.99 -1.06
C GLU A 215 16.29 1.97 -2.55
N HIS A 216 17.10 1.03 -2.98
CA HIS A 216 17.48 0.86 -4.38
C HIS A 216 17.17 -0.55 -4.85
N TYR A 217 16.64 -0.67 -6.06
CA TYR A 217 16.26 -1.93 -6.68
C TYR A 217 16.83 -2.02 -8.10
N THR A 218 17.25 -3.22 -8.50
CA THR A 218 17.63 -3.51 -9.88
C THR A 218 16.43 -3.44 -10.83
N GLU A 219 16.67 -3.49 -12.14
CA GLU A 219 15.62 -3.64 -13.16
C GLU A 219 14.81 -4.94 -12.99
N LYS A 220 15.28 -5.89 -12.21
CA LYS A 220 14.57 -7.15 -11.87
C LYS A 220 13.80 -7.08 -10.56
N GLY A 221 13.88 -5.97 -9.82
CA GLY A 221 13.24 -5.79 -8.51
C GLY A 221 14.03 -6.39 -7.34
N GLU A 222 15.30 -6.77 -7.54
CA GLU A 222 16.19 -7.25 -6.50
C GLU A 222 16.78 -6.08 -5.73
N LYS A 223 17.05 -6.27 -4.44
CA LYS A 223 17.71 -5.26 -3.60
C LYS A 223 19.12 -4.97 -4.13
N THR A 224 19.49 -3.70 -4.19
CA THR A 224 20.83 -3.23 -4.56
C THR A 224 21.16 -1.92 -3.87
N GLY A 225 22.41 -1.47 -3.96
CA GLY A 225 22.81 -0.19 -3.39
C GLY A 225 22.80 -0.15 -1.87
N ARG A 226 22.75 1.04 -1.33
CA ARG A 226 22.60 1.29 0.10
C ARG A 226 21.15 1.62 0.40
N TRP A 227 20.61 0.95 1.40
CA TRP A 227 19.29 1.21 1.97
C TRP A 227 19.49 1.91 3.30
N GLN A 228 18.81 3.03 3.49
CA GLN A 228 18.98 3.87 4.67
C GLN A 228 17.62 4.29 5.21
N GLU A 229 17.49 4.35 6.53
CA GLU A 229 16.29 4.75 7.23
C GLU A 229 16.67 5.77 8.33
N TRP A 230 15.89 6.84 8.43
CA TRP A 230 16.11 7.94 9.38
C TRP A 230 14.85 8.15 10.23
N ASP A 231 15.04 8.61 11.47
CA ASP A 231 13.96 9.09 12.31
C ASP A 231 13.43 10.47 11.84
N GLU A 232 12.37 10.96 12.48
CA GLU A 232 11.76 12.25 12.16
C GLU A 232 12.70 13.47 12.40
N ASN A 233 13.75 13.29 13.23
CA ASN A 233 14.77 14.29 13.50
C ASN A 233 15.86 14.29 12.42
N GLY A 234 15.85 13.32 11.51
CA GLY A 234 16.82 13.14 10.43
C GLY A 234 18.07 12.37 10.87
N LYS A 235 17.98 11.58 11.93
CA LYS A 235 19.03 10.70 12.41
C LYS A 235 18.96 9.36 11.71
N LEU A 236 20.09 8.85 11.25
CA LEU A 236 20.18 7.51 10.68
C LEU A 236 19.93 6.47 11.78
N VAL A 237 18.92 5.60 11.56
CA VAL A 237 18.54 4.52 12.49
C VAL A 237 18.86 3.14 11.94
N ARG A 238 18.95 3.01 10.60
CA ARG A 238 19.29 1.75 9.94
C ARG A 238 20.01 2.01 8.62
N GLU A 239 20.98 1.15 8.32
CA GLU A 239 21.64 1.08 7.02
C GLU A 239 21.83 -0.38 6.60
N GLU A 240 21.61 -0.68 5.31
CA GLU A 240 21.88 -1.96 4.68
C GLU A 240 22.71 -1.72 3.41
N ASN A 241 23.66 -2.59 3.13
CA ASN A 241 24.48 -2.53 1.91
C ASN A 241 24.27 -3.78 1.06
N TYR A 242 23.83 -3.57 -0.18
CA TYR A 242 23.61 -4.58 -1.20
C TYR A 242 24.44 -4.33 -2.47
N THR A 243 25.42 -3.40 -2.44
CA THR A 243 26.22 -3.03 -3.61
C THR A 243 27.36 -4.00 -3.85
N GLU A 244 28.11 -4.28 -2.81
CA GLU A 244 29.35 -5.09 -2.87
C GLU A 244 29.54 -5.86 -1.57
N MET A 245 30.25 -7.00 -1.70
CA MET A 245 30.58 -7.81 -0.54
C MET A 245 31.56 -7.10 0.42
N PRO A 246 31.40 -7.23 1.73
CA PRO A 246 30.34 -7.99 2.38
C PRO A 246 29.01 -7.23 2.44
N TYR A 247 27.91 -7.92 2.12
CA TYR A 247 26.57 -7.36 2.38
C TYR A 247 26.37 -7.24 3.88
N TYR A 248 25.77 -6.13 4.33
CA TYR A 248 25.50 -5.94 5.74
C TYR A 248 24.22 -5.15 6.00
N SER A 249 23.67 -5.31 7.19
CA SER A 249 22.72 -4.37 7.79
C SER A 249 23.19 -3.92 9.16
N VAL A 250 22.96 -2.67 9.52
CA VAL A 250 23.32 -2.11 10.81
C VAL A 250 22.17 -1.29 11.38
N LYS A 251 21.93 -1.42 12.69
CA LYS A 251 21.02 -0.58 13.45
C LYS A 251 21.83 0.37 14.31
N PHE A 252 21.33 1.60 14.45
CA PHE A 252 21.98 2.64 15.23
C PHE A 252 21.13 3.04 16.45
N ASP A 253 21.79 3.46 17.51
CA ASP A 253 21.14 4.07 18.67
C ASP A 253 20.77 5.53 18.40
N LYS A 254 20.13 6.19 19.40
CA LYS A 254 19.78 7.61 19.33
C LYS A 254 20.98 8.57 19.17
N ASN A 255 22.22 8.13 19.37
CA ASN A 255 23.44 8.91 19.22
C ASN A 255 24.24 8.55 17.96
N SER A 256 23.63 7.73 17.05
CA SER A 256 24.23 7.21 15.81
C SER A 256 25.40 6.24 16.03
N TYR A 257 25.46 5.59 17.20
CA TYR A 257 26.36 4.48 17.43
C TYR A 257 25.73 3.18 16.99
N SER A 258 26.53 2.26 16.44
CA SER A 258 26.07 0.92 16.03
C SER A 258 25.61 0.12 17.26
N LEU A 259 24.38 -0.43 17.20
CA LEU A 259 23.85 -1.37 18.20
C LEU A 259 24.13 -2.81 17.80
N GLU A 260 23.78 -3.13 16.58
CA GLU A 260 23.88 -4.45 15.98
C GLU A 260 24.27 -4.35 14.52
N ARG A 261 25.15 -5.25 14.04
CA ARG A 261 25.48 -5.38 12.63
C ARG A 261 25.41 -6.85 12.21
N TYR A 262 24.66 -7.11 11.13
CA TYR A 262 24.57 -8.42 10.49
C TYR A 262 25.39 -8.39 9.21
N TYR A 263 26.21 -9.40 8.99
CA TYR A 263 26.86 -9.65 7.71
C TYR A 263 26.18 -10.83 7.02
N TYR A 264 26.09 -10.78 5.69
CA TYR A 264 25.40 -11.77 4.89
C TYR A 264 26.35 -12.42 3.88
N ASN A 265 26.03 -13.65 3.51
CA ASN A 265 26.62 -14.37 2.38
C ASN A 265 26.01 -13.85 1.06
N GLU A 266 26.50 -14.36 -0.09
CA GLU A 266 25.96 -14.02 -1.42
C GLU A 266 24.49 -14.40 -1.59
N ASP A 267 24.04 -15.46 -0.93
CA ASP A 267 22.64 -15.92 -0.92
C ASP A 267 21.76 -15.17 0.09
N LEU A 268 22.28 -14.11 0.72
CA LEU A 268 21.65 -13.33 1.78
C LEU A 268 21.35 -14.10 3.07
N SER A 269 21.90 -15.29 3.25
CA SER A 269 21.90 -15.95 4.56
C SER A 269 22.84 -15.22 5.54
N VAL A 270 22.49 -15.20 6.81
CA VAL A 270 23.31 -14.52 7.84
C VAL A 270 24.64 -15.24 8.02
N LYS A 271 25.74 -14.51 7.83
CA LYS A 271 27.13 -15.01 7.98
C LYS A 271 27.66 -14.80 9.39
N SER A 272 27.48 -13.59 9.94
CA SER A 272 27.84 -13.25 11.31
C SER A 272 27.00 -12.10 11.85
N ILE A 273 26.97 -11.99 13.19
CA ILE A 273 26.26 -10.96 13.93
C ILE A 273 27.26 -10.31 14.88
N GLN A 274 27.32 -8.98 14.89
CA GLN A 274 28.13 -8.19 15.83
C GLN A 274 27.24 -7.33 16.69
N GLU A 275 27.51 -7.30 17.99
CA GLU A 275 26.93 -6.39 18.98
C GLU A 275 28.02 -5.43 19.45
N PHE A 276 27.64 -4.19 19.78
CA PHE A 276 28.59 -3.14 20.11
C PHE A 276 28.41 -2.69 21.56
N TYR A 277 29.49 -2.18 22.16
CA TYR A 277 29.41 -1.50 23.45
C TYR A 277 28.57 -0.24 23.34
N PRO A 278 27.63 0.01 24.28
CA PRO A 278 26.75 1.18 24.24
C PRO A 278 27.50 2.50 24.10
N GLY A 279 27.10 3.32 23.12
CA GLY A 279 27.71 4.62 22.87
C GLY A 279 29.11 4.58 22.24
N THR A 280 29.46 3.45 21.61
CA THR A 280 30.75 3.28 20.92
C THR A 280 30.58 2.46 19.64
N ASP A 281 31.59 2.47 18.76
CA ASP A 281 31.67 1.56 17.62
C ASP A 281 32.62 0.35 17.90
N LYS A 282 32.85 0.06 19.17
CA LYS A 282 33.67 -1.09 19.60
C LYS A 282 32.81 -2.34 19.71
N ILE A 283 33.27 -3.43 19.09
CA ILE A 283 32.57 -4.72 19.15
C ILE A 283 32.62 -5.25 20.57
N MET A 284 31.46 -5.58 21.13
CA MET A 284 31.28 -6.26 22.40
C MET A 284 31.21 -7.78 22.21
N LYS A 285 30.48 -8.22 21.18
CA LYS A 285 30.29 -9.63 20.89
C LYS A 285 30.18 -9.85 19.38
N GLU A 286 30.66 -11.00 18.93
CA GLU A 286 30.47 -11.50 17.56
C GLU A 286 30.00 -12.95 17.61
N GLU A 287 29.00 -13.28 16.80
CA GLU A 287 28.53 -14.66 16.53
C GLU A 287 28.81 -15.00 15.07
N TYR A 288 29.34 -16.19 14.82
CA TYR A 288 29.71 -16.65 13.48
C TYR A 288 29.54 -18.16 13.35
N ASN A 289 29.77 -18.76 12.17
CA ASN A 289 29.52 -20.18 11.88
C ASN A 289 28.09 -20.59 12.25
N LEU A 290 27.11 -19.77 11.85
CA LEU A 290 25.71 -19.87 12.24
C LEU A 290 25.05 -21.07 11.52
N ASP A 291 24.62 -22.07 12.27
CA ASP A 291 23.80 -23.21 11.82
C ASP A 291 22.42 -23.12 12.49
N PHE A 292 21.51 -22.37 11.88
CA PHE A 292 20.16 -22.16 12.40
C PHE A 292 19.34 -23.46 12.46
N LYS A 293 19.63 -24.44 11.59
CA LYS A 293 18.90 -25.71 11.56
C LYS A 293 19.18 -26.55 12.79
N ASN A 294 20.44 -26.56 13.27
CA ASN A 294 20.88 -27.34 14.43
C ASN A 294 21.09 -26.45 15.66
N PHE A 295 20.75 -25.17 15.60
CA PHE A 295 20.95 -24.20 16.68
C PHE A 295 22.39 -24.16 17.20
N LYS A 296 23.37 -24.21 16.27
CA LYS A 296 24.80 -24.13 16.60
C LYS A 296 25.37 -22.82 16.11
N ARG A 297 26.28 -22.27 16.87
CA ARG A 297 27.07 -21.10 16.50
C ARG A 297 28.35 -21.03 17.34
N ASP A 298 29.33 -20.34 16.80
CA ASP A 298 30.52 -19.91 17.52
C ASP A 298 30.35 -18.46 17.94
N TYR A 299 31.00 -18.06 19.03
CA TYR A 299 30.96 -16.67 19.48
C TYR A 299 32.32 -16.24 20.04
N ARG A 300 32.52 -14.89 20.01
CA ARG A 300 33.57 -14.19 20.73
C ARG A 300 32.97 -13.02 21.48
N GLN A 301 33.43 -12.80 22.70
CA GLN A 301 33.20 -11.59 23.46
C GLN A 301 34.51 -10.86 23.60
N PHE A 302 34.46 -9.54 23.58
CA PHE A 302 35.65 -8.72 23.61
C PHE A 302 35.61 -7.79 24.82
N TYR A 303 36.77 -7.48 25.35
CA TYR A 303 36.94 -6.29 26.22
C TYR A 303 36.79 -5.01 25.41
N GLU A 304 36.53 -3.90 26.07
CA GLU A 304 36.35 -2.59 25.40
C GLU A 304 37.58 -2.11 24.61
N ASP A 305 38.78 -2.66 24.91
CA ASP A 305 40.03 -2.41 24.17
C ASP A 305 40.16 -3.28 22.91
N GLY A 306 39.17 -4.16 22.62
CA GLY A 306 39.14 -5.06 21.47
C GLY A 306 39.87 -6.39 21.67
N THR A 307 40.44 -6.63 22.85
CA THR A 307 41.02 -7.98 23.15
C THR A 307 39.92 -8.98 23.45
N ILE A 308 40.15 -10.27 23.08
CA ILE A 308 39.17 -11.34 23.33
C ILE A 308 39.08 -11.57 24.85
N GLN A 309 37.85 -11.49 25.36
CA GLN A 309 37.50 -11.85 26.73
C GLN A 309 37.06 -13.30 26.86
N GLU A 310 36.23 -13.78 25.95
CA GLU A 310 35.73 -15.14 25.90
C GLU A 310 35.49 -15.57 24.43
N GLU A 311 35.75 -16.81 24.12
CA GLU A 311 35.31 -17.43 22.85
C GLU A 311 34.78 -18.84 23.13
N GLY A 312 33.82 -19.32 22.30
CA GLY A 312 33.23 -20.59 22.54
C GLY A 312 32.24 -21.06 21.50
N HIS A 313 31.60 -22.18 21.81
CA HIS A 313 30.58 -22.82 20.99
C HIS A 313 29.25 -22.85 21.74
N MET A 314 28.16 -22.56 21.04
CA MET A 314 26.80 -22.69 21.53
C MET A 314 26.06 -23.79 20.78
N LYS A 315 25.14 -24.46 21.46
CA LYS A 315 24.22 -25.44 20.90
C LYS A 315 22.90 -25.39 21.66
N GLY A 316 21.77 -25.24 20.92
CA GLY A 316 20.45 -25.14 21.54
C GLY A 316 20.26 -23.88 22.39
N GLY A 317 21.02 -22.82 22.13
CA GLY A 317 20.97 -21.57 22.92
C GLY A 317 21.90 -21.56 24.15
N GLU A 318 22.55 -22.70 24.47
CA GLU A 318 23.43 -22.83 25.63
C GLU A 318 24.90 -22.91 25.21
N VAL A 319 25.80 -22.31 26.01
CA VAL A 319 27.26 -22.46 25.84
C VAL A 319 27.65 -23.89 26.21
N VAL A 320 28.28 -24.63 25.27
CA VAL A 320 28.73 -26.00 25.48
C VAL A 320 30.25 -26.12 25.68
N PHE A 321 30.96 -25.09 25.24
CA PHE A 321 32.41 -24.96 25.40
C PHE A 321 32.76 -23.48 25.39
N ALA A 322 33.69 -23.07 26.28
CA ALA A 322 34.23 -21.70 26.27
C ALA A 322 35.68 -21.67 26.76
N LYS A 323 36.42 -20.68 26.27
CA LYS A 323 37.72 -20.23 26.79
C LYS A 323 37.60 -18.78 27.20
N GLU A 324 37.95 -18.47 28.43
CA GLU A 324 38.10 -17.10 28.92
C GLU A 324 39.57 -16.68 28.90
N TYR A 325 39.80 -15.40 28.67
CA TYR A 325 41.12 -14.80 28.63
C TYR A 325 41.21 -13.61 29.56
N TYR A 326 42.39 -13.34 30.08
CA TYR A 326 42.72 -12.06 30.73
C TYR A 326 42.95 -10.96 29.69
N LYS A 327 42.93 -9.71 30.12
CA LYS A 327 43.24 -8.57 29.22
C LYS A 327 44.63 -8.64 28.58
N ASN A 328 45.60 -9.29 29.25
CA ASN A 328 46.94 -9.55 28.70
C ASN A 328 46.96 -10.67 27.68
N LYS A 329 45.79 -11.21 27.24
CA LYS A 329 45.58 -12.30 26.30
C LYS A 329 46.00 -13.69 26.81
N GLN A 330 46.42 -13.83 28.07
CA GLN A 330 46.68 -15.13 28.65
C GLN A 330 45.35 -15.87 28.91
N LEU A 331 45.37 -17.19 28.67
CA LEU A 331 44.22 -18.05 28.94
C LEU A 331 43.93 -18.02 30.45
N LYS A 332 42.70 -17.72 30.82
CA LYS A 332 42.22 -17.69 32.20
C LYS A 332 41.57 -19.01 32.60
N CYS A 333 40.67 -19.53 31.80
CA CYS A 333 40.08 -20.82 32.07
C CYS A 333 39.48 -21.46 30.80
N VAL A 334 39.28 -22.79 30.88
CA VAL A 334 38.52 -23.56 29.90
C VAL A 334 37.28 -24.12 30.58
N LYS A 335 36.12 -23.95 29.95
CA LYS A 335 34.84 -24.47 30.40
C LYS A 335 34.32 -25.53 29.42
N LYS A 336 33.80 -26.64 29.91
CA LYS A 336 33.20 -27.71 29.11
C LYS A 336 31.94 -28.24 29.78
N ILE A 337 30.98 -28.72 28.99
CA ILE A 337 29.82 -29.45 29.51
C ILE A 337 30.30 -30.76 30.15
N GLN A 338 29.95 -30.93 31.41
CA GLN A 338 30.11 -32.20 32.14
C GLN A 338 28.76 -32.70 32.65
N ASN A 339 28.64 -34.03 32.80
CA ASN A 339 27.48 -34.63 33.43
C ASN A 339 27.73 -34.73 34.93
N VAL A 340 27.07 -33.90 35.71
CA VAL A 340 27.18 -33.86 37.17
C VAL A 340 25.83 -34.29 37.75
N TYR A 341 25.77 -35.42 38.42
CA TYR A 341 24.54 -36.00 39.01
C TYR A 341 23.36 -36.11 38.00
N GLY A 342 23.66 -36.44 36.73
CA GLY A 342 22.64 -36.56 35.67
C GLY A 342 22.27 -35.24 34.97
N TYR A 343 22.80 -34.10 35.40
CA TYR A 343 22.57 -32.78 34.78
C TYR A 343 23.79 -32.38 33.94
N LYS A 344 23.53 -31.80 32.77
CA LYS A 344 24.58 -31.20 31.92
C LYS A 344 24.88 -29.81 32.44
N ILE A 345 26.06 -29.60 32.99
CA ILE A 345 26.49 -28.33 33.58
C ILE A 345 27.80 -27.89 32.90
N LEU A 346 27.88 -26.59 32.55
CA LEU A 346 29.10 -25.97 32.05
C LEU A 346 30.06 -25.77 33.23
N THR A 347 31.17 -26.50 33.29
CA THR A 347 32.12 -26.49 34.40
C THR A 347 33.50 -26.03 33.95
N VAL A 348 34.25 -25.37 34.83
CA VAL A 348 35.67 -25.06 34.62
C VAL A 348 36.47 -26.36 34.66
N THR A 349 37.21 -26.66 33.60
CA THR A 349 38.05 -27.86 33.46
C THR A 349 39.55 -27.55 33.53
N GLU A 350 39.91 -26.29 33.30
CA GLU A 350 41.29 -25.81 33.38
C GLU A 350 41.26 -24.38 33.92
N LEU A 351 42.19 -24.02 34.77
CA LEU A 351 42.30 -22.67 35.37
C LEU A 351 43.76 -22.22 35.43
N TYR A 352 44.03 -20.95 35.11
CA TYR A 352 45.35 -20.38 35.03
C TYR A 352 45.37 -18.98 35.68
N ASP A 353 46.53 -18.55 36.18
CA ASP A 353 46.75 -17.17 36.59
C ASP A 353 47.13 -16.26 35.42
N GLU A 354 47.27 -14.95 35.65
CA GLU A 354 47.62 -13.95 34.63
C GLU A 354 49.01 -14.18 33.99
N SER A 355 49.89 -14.99 34.59
CA SER A 355 51.17 -15.38 34.00
C SER A 355 51.08 -16.62 33.14
N GLY A 356 49.89 -17.28 33.10
CA GLY A 356 49.65 -18.52 32.38
C GLY A 356 50.03 -19.79 33.19
N LYS A 357 50.28 -19.66 34.49
CA LYS A 357 50.60 -20.77 35.37
C LYS A 357 49.31 -21.50 35.79
N PRO A 358 49.26 -22.86 35.68
CA PRO A 358 48.07 -23.63 36.10
C PRO A 358 47.74 -23.44 37.57
N LEU A 359 46.45 -23.25 37.88
CA LEU A 359 45.90 -23.16 39.21
C LEU A 359 45.02 -24.38 39.53
N PRO A 360 44.91 -24.79 40.80
CA PRO A 360 43.95 -25.80 41.19
C PRO A 360 42.52 -25.31 40.98
N ILE A 361 41.66 -26.17 40.46
CA ILE A 361 40.24 -25.86 40.30
C ILE A 361 39.57 -25.97 41.67
N PRO A 362 38.93 -24.91 42.22
CA PRO A 362 38.25 -25.00 43.51
C PRO A 362 37.14 -26.07 43.48
N SER A 363 37.06 -26.90 44.52
CA SER A 363 35.99 -27.86 44.70
C SER A 363 34.67 -27.14 44.86
N GLY A 364 33.70 -27.33 43.90
CA GLY A 364 32.39 -26.69 43.93
C GLY A 364 32.17 -25.51 42.96
N THR A 365 33.09 -25.24 42.06
CA THR A 365 32.87 -24.32 40.91
C THR A 365 32.06 -25.01 39.83
N PHE A 366 30.74 -25.01 40.01
CA PHE A 366 29.76 -25.42 39.02
C PHE A 366 29.15 -24.21 38.33
#